data_d011505ba33f8602e140977a9bc9dab9
#
_entry.id   d011505ba33f8602e140977a9bc9dab9
#
_cell.length_a   1.000
_cell.length_b   1.000
_cell.length_c   1.000
_cell.angle_alpha   90.00
_cell.angle_beta   90.00
_cell.angle_gamma   90.00
#
_symmetry.space_group_name_H-M   'P 1'
#
loop_
_entity.id
_entity.type
_entity.pdbx_description
1 polymer ?
#
loop_
_entity_poly.entity_id
_entity_poly.type
_entity_poly.pdbx_seq_one_letter_code
_entity_poly.pdbx_strand_id
1 'polypeptide(L)'
;MIMFLNFFNRLSFLLVFLLLSLLLGYQKSWATHLAGAEITYECLGGNEYRITLKLYRDCDGINAPNSPNIDVLSSCGASFSLQLSAIGGATVVDNVCPVATTTCSGGNNPGLQ
;
A
#
# COMPACT_ATOMS: atom_id res chain seq x y z
N MET A 1 49.26 29.37 12.04
CA MET A 1 48.28 29.05 13.11
C MET A 1 46.83 29.30 12.68
N ILE A 2 46.49 30.34 11.94
CA ILE A 2 45.11 30.66 11.49
C ILE A 2 44.57 29.66 10.45
N MET A 3 45.40 29.10 9.61
CA MET A 3 44.99 28.13 8.56
C MET A 3 44.53 26.79 9.13
N PHE A 4 45.10 26.32 10.23
CA PHE A 4 44.68 25.11 10.92
C PHE A 4 43.32 25.24 11.62
N LEU A 5 43.03 26.39 12.19
CA LEU A 5 41.72 26.65 12.82
C LEU A 5 40.57 26.60 11.77
N ASN A 6 40.80 27.15 10.59
CA ASN A 6 39.80 27.13 9.52
C ASN A 6 39.54 25.73 8.95
N PHE A 7 40.55 24.87 8.92
CA PHE A 7 40.44 23.50 8.49
C PHE A 7 39.61 22.66 9.49
N PHE A 8 39.91 22.78 10.80
CA PHE A 8 39.14 22.11 11.84
C PHE A 8 37.68 22.56 11.88
N ASN A 9 37.40 23.83 11.67
CA ASN A 9 36.04 24.37 11.65
C ASN A 9 35.23 23.83 10.44
N ARG A 10 35.86 23.71 9.27
CA ARG A 10 35.23 23.13 8.08
C ARG A 10 34.97 21.63 8.22
N LEU A 11 35.90 20.90 8.82
CA LEU A 11 35.76 19.46 9.07
C LEU A 11 34.65 19.18 10.09
N SER A 12 34.58 19.97 11.17
CA SER A 12 33.51 19.88 12.16
C SER A 12 32.14 20.17 11.56
N PHE A 13 32.04 21.17 10.66
CA PHE A 13 30.80 21.52 9.98
C PHE A 13 30.32 20.39 9.07
N LEU A 14 31.23 19.75 8.33
CA LEU A 14 30.92 18.61 7.47
C LEU A 14 30.45 17.38 8.29
N LEU A 15 31.08 17.12 9.43
CA LEU A 15 30.69 16.04 10.33
C LEU A 15 29.29 16.26 10.92
N VAL A 16 28.98 17.48 11.36
CA VAL A 16 27.66 17.85 11.89
C VAL A 16 26.60 17.74 10.79
N PHE A 17 26.90 18.19 9.58
CA PHE A 17 25.99 18.08 8.44
C PHE A 17 25.73 16.63 8.03
N LEU A 18 26.77 15.78 8.04
CA LEU A 18 26.64 14.34 7.78
C LEU A 18 25.79 13.65 8.85
N LEU A 19 26.02 13.98 10.14
CA LEU A 19 25.22 13.44 11.24
C LEU A 19 23.75 13.86 11.15
N LEU A 20 23.50 15.12 10.80
CA LEU A 20 22.16 15.65 10.62
C LEU A 20 21.43 14.99 9.44
N SER A 21 22.13 14.75 8.34
CA SER A 21 21.56 14.04 7.17
C SER A 21 21.25 12.57 7.47
N LEU A 22 22.06 11.89 8.29
CA LEU A 22 21.77 10.53 8.76
C LEU A 22 20.56 10.49 9.71
N LEU A 23 20.37 11.48 10.55
CA LEU A 23 19.21 11.57 11.45
C LEU A 23 17.90 11.91 10.70
N LEU A 24 17.97 12.73 9.65
CA LEU A 24 16.83 13.09 8.82
C LEU A 24 16.46 11.97 7.81
N GLY A 25 17.38 11.06 7.51
CA GLY A 25 17.16 9.95 6.57
C GLY A 25 16.35 8.78 7.13
N TYR A 26 16.02 8.75 8.42
CA TYR A 26 15.20 7.71 9.03
C TYR A 26 13.70 7.96 8.76
N GLN A 27 13.31 7.90 7.51
CA GLN A 27 11.90 7.84 7.11
C GLN A 27 11.47 6.37 7.17
N LYS A 28 10.59 6.01 8.09
CA LYS A 28 9.87 4.74 7.98
C LYS A 28 8.99 4.83 6.74
N SER A 29 9.43 4.23 5.65
CA SER A 29 8.59 4.02 4.49
C SER A 29 7.52 2.99 4.86
N TRP A 30 6.31 3.46 5.09
CA TRP A 30 5.14 2.60 5.22
C TRP A 30 4.74 2.21 3.81
N ALA A 31 5.23 1.06 3.36
CA ALA A 31 4.76 0.49 2.12
C ALA A 31 3.29 0.06 2.32
N THR A 32 2.42 0.57 1.48
CA THR A 32 1.02 0.12 1.40
C THR A 32 1.05 -1.27 0.79
N HIS A 33 0.92 -2.30 1.61
CA HIS A 33 0.97 -3.68 1.13
C HIS A 33 -0.42 -4.09 0.61
N LEU A 34 -0.76 -3.63 -0.59
CA LEU A 34 -1.81 -4.24 -1.39
C LEU A 34 -1.21 -5.51 -1.99
N ALA A 35 -1.65 -6.66 -1.53
CA ALA A 35 -1.09 -7.96 -1.94
C ALA A 35 -1.60 -8.39 -3.31
N GLY A 36 -2.81 -7.95 -3.69
CA GLY A 36 -3.39 -8.27 -4.99
C GLY A 36 -4.78 -7.68 -5.18
N ALA A 37 -5.28 -7.82 -6.39
CA ALA A 37 -6.64 -7.43 -6.76
C ALA A 37 -7.21 -8.42 -7.76
N GLU A 38 -8.52 -8.65 -7.69
CA GLU A 38 -9.29 -9.45 -8.63
C GLU A 38 -10.47 -8.62 -9.12
N ILE A 39 -10.65 -8.53 -10.43
CA ILE A 39 -11.81 -7.90 -11.04
C ILE A 39 -12.62 -8.98 -11.77
N THR A 40 -13.89 -9.08 -11.41
CA THR A 40 -14.84 -9.96 -12.08
C THR A 40 -16.02 -9.15 -12.61
N TYR A 41 -16.65 -9.63 -13.66
CA TYR A 41 -17.88 -9.04 -14.17
C TYR A 41 -18.92 -10.10 -14.43
N GLU A 42 -20.17 -9.73 -14.25
CA GLU A 42 -21.35 -10.55 -14.50
C GLU A 42 -22.32 -9.79 -15.41
N CYS A 43 -22.80 -10.42 -16.46
CA CYS A 43 -23.84 -9.85 -17.32
C CYS A 43 -25.21 -10.10 -16.68
N LEU A 44 -25.94 -9.02 -16.38
CA LEU A 44 -27.27 -9.08 -15.77
C LEU A 44 -28.40 -9.09 -16.83
N GLY A 45 -28.05 -8.90 -18.10
CA GLY A 45 -29.00 -8.74 -19.21
C GLY A 45 -29.27 -7.27 -19.52
N GLY A 46 -29.88 -6.99 -20.68
CA GLY A 46 -30.27 -5.62 -21.06
C GLY A 46 -29.14 -4.61 -21.17
N ASN A 47 -27.90 -5.04 -21.47
CA ASN A 47 -26.66 -4.22 -21.45
C ASN A 47 -26.22 -3.76 -20.07
N GLU A 48 -26.71 -4.40 -18.99
CA GLU A 48 -26.28 -4.17 -17.64
C GLU A 48 -25.20 -5.17 -17.21
N TYR A 49 -24.18 -4.68 -16.53
CA TYR A 49 -23.07 -5.48 -16.02
C TYR A 49 -22.82 -5.13 -14.55
N ARG A 50 -22.57 -6.16 -13.75
CA ARG A 50 -22.06 -6.00 -12.39
C ARG A 50 -20.56 -6.19 -12.42
N ILE A 51 -19.80 -5.19 -11.96
CA ILE A 51 -18.36 -5.28 -11.79
C ILE A 51 -18.06 -5.42 -10.32
N THR A 52 -17.28 -6.43 -9.97
CA THR A 52 -16.85 -6.67 -8.59
C THR A 52 -15.33 -6.61 -8.53
N LEU A 53 -14.81 -5.75 -7.67
CA LEU A 53 -13.39 -5.61 -7.37
C LEU A 53 -13.15 -6.19 -5.97
N LYS A 54 -12.30 -7.20 -5.85
CA LYS A 54 -11.78 -7.70 -4.58
C LYS A 54 -10.35 -7.22 -4.42
N LEU A 55 -10.07 -6.58 -3.30
CA LEU A 55 -8.74 -6.10 -2.93
C LEU A 55 -8.21 -6.96 -1.79
N TYR A 56 -7.02 -7.51 -1.99
CA TYR A 56 -6.32 -8.29 -0.97
C TYR A 56 -5.21 -7.41 -0.39
N ARG A 57 -5.21 -7.24 0.92
CA ARG A 57 -4.20 -6.47 1.63
C ARG A 57 -3.58 -7.27 2.76
N ASP A 58 -2.37 -6.89 3.14
CA ASP A 58 -1.76 -7.36 4.37
C ASP A 58 -2.55 -6.83 5.58
N CYS A 59 -2.76 -7.65 6.61
CA CYS A 59 -3.50 -7.25 7.79
C CYS A 59 -2.85 -6.11 8.56
N ASP A 60 -1.52 -5.99 8.50
CA ASP A 60 -0.75 -4.88 9.08
C ASP A 60 -0.64 -3.68 8.12
N GLY A 61 -1.19 -3.79 6.91
CA GLY A 61 -1.19 -2.73 5.91
C GLY A 61 -2.25 -1.66 6.17
N ILE A 62 -2.18 -0.56 5.40
CA ILE A 62 -3.21 0.48 5.46
C ILE A 62 -4.55 -0.03 4.91
N ASN A 63 -5.63 0.59 5.35
CA ASN A 63 -6.96 0.23 4.88
C ASN A 63 -7.12 0.43 3.37
N ALA A 64 -7.80 -0.50 2.72
CA ALA A 64 -8.21 -0.34 1.34
C ALA A 64 -9.18 0.86 1.21
N PRO A 65 -9.16 1.56 0.06
CA PRO A 65 -10.09 2.66 -0.17
C PRO A 65 -11.55 2.15 -0.21
N ASN A 66 -12.45 2.87 0.46
CA ASN A 66 -13.87 2.53 0.47
C ASN A 66 -14.58 2.79 -0.86
N SER A 67 -14.01 3.64 -1.70
CA SER A 67 -14.59 4.06 -2.98
C SER A 67 -13.51 4.18 -4.05
N PRO A 68 -12.90 3.05 -4.48
CA PRO A 68 -11.90 3.08 -5.54
C PRO A 68 -12.54 3.43 -6.88
N ASN A 69 -11.79 4.13 -7.74
CA ASN A 69 -12.17 4.35 -9.13
C ASN A 69 -11.52 3.29 -10.00
N ILE A 70 -12.26 2.83 -11.01
CA ILE A 70 -11.75 1.99 -12.09
C ILE A 70 -11.98 2.69 -13.43
N ASP A 71 -11.00 2.60 -14.31
CA ASP A 71 -11.14 3.10 -15.68
C ASP A 71 -11.48 1.94 -16.60
N VAL A 72 -12.56 2.12 -17.35
CA VAL A 72 -13.05 1.14 -18.31
C VAL A 72 -12.69 1.65 -19.72
N LEU A 73 -11.94 0.83 -20.44
CA LEU A 73 -11.53 1.10 -21.81
C LEU A 73 -12.24 0.11 -22.73
N SER A 74 -12.99 0.63 -23.69
CA SER A 74 -13.63 -0.19 -24.73
C SER A 74 -12.71 -0.33 -25.94
N SER A 75 -12.71 -1.50 -26.57
CA SER A 75 -12.05 -1.72 -27.86
C SER A 75 -12.63 -0.83 -29.00
N CYS A 76 -13.81 -0.26 -28.79
CA CYS A 76 -14.46 0.70 -29.72
C CYS A 76 -14.02 2.15 -29.47
N GLY A 77 -13.04 2.40 -28.59
CA GLY A 77 -12.48 3.73 -28.29
C GLY A 77 -13.25 4.54 -27.24
N ALA A 78 -14.32 4.02 -26.67
CA ALA A 78 -14.97 4.66 -25.53
C ALA A 78 -14.19 4.41 -24.24
N SER A 79 -14.05 5.45 -23.41
CA SER A 79 -13.44 5.35 -22.08
C SER A 79 -14.31 6.09 -21.05
N PHE A 80 -14.45 5.52 -19.88
CA PHE A 80 -15.16 6.13 -18.76
C PHE A 80 -14.63 5.60 -17.44
N SER A 81 -14.75 6.39 -16.38
CA SER A 81 -14.38 6.01 -15.02
C SER A 81 -15.62 5.68 -14.21
N LEU A 82 -15.55 4.60 -13.44
CA LEU A 82 -16.57 4.18 -12.49
C LEU A 82 -16.04 4.26 -11.08
N GLN A 83 -16.80 4.87 -10.17
CA GLN A 83 -16.55 4.79 -8.76
C GLN A 83 -17.27 3.58 -8.18
N LEU A 84 -16.51 2.69 -7.55
CA LEU A 84 -17.05 1.54 -6.85
C LEU A 84 -17.36 1.90 -5.40
N SER A 85 -18.36 1.24 -4.83
CA SER A 85 -18.69 1.38 -3.42
C SER A 85 -18.36 0.07 -2.69
N ALA A 86 -17.72 0.18 -1.53
CA ALA A 86 -17.42 -0.98 -0.71
C ALA A 86 -18.71 -1.66 -0.24
N ILE A 87 -18.76 -2.98 -0.33
CA ILE A 87 -19.87 -3.82 0.13
C ILE A 87 -19.31 -4.74 1.23
N GLY A 88 -19.80 -4.58 2.44
CA GLY A 88 -19.35 -5.37 3.59
C GLY A 88 -18.02 -4.89 4.19
N GLY A 89 -17.48 -5.66 5.12
CA GLY A 89 -16.20 -5.43 5.78
C GLY A 89 -15.11 -6.34 5.21
N ALA A 90 -13.87 -6.08 5.63
CA ALA A 90 -12.76 -6.96 5.31
C ALA A 90 -12.95 -8.33 5.98
N THR A 91 -12.64 -9.39 5.26
CA THR A 91 -12.67 -10.77 5.75
C THR A 91 -11.28 -11.37 5.67
N VAL A 92 -10.88 -12.09 6.71
CA VAL A 92 -9.59 -12.78 6.72
C VAL A 92 -9.60 -13.91 5.70
N VAL A 93 -8.53 -13.97 4.90
CA VAL A 93 -8.30 -15.08 3.96
C VAL A 93 -7.36 -16.08 4.64
N ASP A 94 -7.94 -17.14 5.19
CA ASP A 94 -7.19 -18.21 5.85
C ASP A 94 -6.65 -19.21 4.84
N ASN A 95 -5.45 -18.94 4.31
CA ASN A 95 -4.69 -19.89 3.48
C ASN A 95 -3.57 -20.58 4.27
N VAL A 96 -3.65 -20.56 5.59
CA VAL A 96 -2.61 -21.12 6.47
C VAL A 96 -3.04 -22.47 7.04
N CYS A 97 -2.07 -23.25 7.47
CA CYS A 97 -2.35 -24.49 8.19
C CYS A 97 -3.24 -24.20 9.42
N PRO A 98 -4.17 -25.12 9.79
CA PRO A 98 -5.16 -24.90 10.85
C PRO A 98 -4.59 -24.50 12.23
N VAL A 99 -3.29 -24.72 12.45
CA VAL A 99 -2.60 -24.40 13.70
C VAL A 99 -1.78 -23.10 13.64
N ALA A 100 -1.74 -22.44 12.48
CA ALA A 100 -0.99 -21.19 12.32
C ALA A 100 -1.90 -19.99 12.56
N THR A 101 -1.46 -19.08 13.44
CA THR A 101 -2.13 -17.79 13.67
C THR A 101 -1.43 -16.71 12.85
N THR A 102 -2.21 -15.87 12.16
CA THR A 102 -1.71 -14.76 11.36
C THR A 102 -1.86 -13.43 12.11
N THR A 103 -1.25 -12.37 11.61
CA THR A 103 -1.40 -11.00 12.12
C THR A 103 -2.85 -10.54 12.11
N CYS A 104 -3.68 -11.07 11.20
CA CYS A 104 -5.11 -10.83 11.18
C CYS A 104 -5.84 -11.36 12.44
N SER A 105 -5.27 -12.38 13.07
CA SER A 105 -5.82 -13.05 14.27
C SER A 105 -4.97 -12.78 15.53
N GLY A 106 -4.06 -11.81 15.49
CA GLY A 106 -3.16 -11.50 16.60
C GLY A 106 -1.91 -12.37 16.69
N GLY A 107 -1.58 -13.15 15.67
CA GLY A 107 -0.34 -13.91 15.53
C GLY A 107 0.81 -13.08 14.93
N ASN A 108 1.96 -13.73 14.74
CA ASN A 108 3.17 -13.10 14.20
C ASN A 108 3.43 -13.46 12.73
N ASN A 109 2.66 -14.37 12.15
CA ASN A 109 2.81 -14.75 10.73
C ASN A 109 2.05 -13.75 9.85
N PRO A 110 2.57 -13.39 8.66
CA PRO A 110 1.85 -12.53 7.72
C PRO A 110 0.47 -13.10 7.38
N GLY A 111 -0.54 -12.24 7.29
CA GLY A 111 -1.91 -12.60 6.95
C GLY A 111 -2.52 -11.64 5.95
N LEU A 112 -3.50 -12.11 5.17
CA LEU A 112 -4.24 -11.35 4.17
C LEU A 112 -5.71 -11.20 4.57
N GLN A 113 -6.31 -10.10 4.18
CA GLN A 113 -7.74 -9.83 4.28
C GLN A 113 -8.26 -9.03 3.09
#